data_9e7134aa1ca99587b3b519db0510f6d1
#
_entry.id   9e7134aa1ca99587b3b519db0510f6d1
#
_cell.length_a   1.000
_cell.length_b   1.000
_cell.length_c   1.000
_cell.angle_alpha   90.00
_cell.angle_beta   90.00
_cell.angle_gamma   90.00
#
_symmetry.space_group_name_H-M   'P 1'
#
loop_
_entity.id
_entity.type
_entity.pdbx_description
1 polymer ?
#
loop_
_entity_poly.entity_id
_entity_poly.type
_entity_poly.pdbx_seq_one_letter_code
_entity_poly.pdbx_strand_id
1 'polypeptide(L)'
;IPTEICRLFPKEDVIEVGYCSPTAFFHDVGEFDKERGGYYVDLSRKILIFLDQPHTMLLEHLRPMLSHDSKEITIKVTDKAEKHGMKTKNIFLLGYPSVVFCTAGMKIDEQEATRFLLLSPEIHQEKIREAIHEKIKRESDVTSYKSALSGNYDRFLLMQRIEAIKQAHITDIQISEEDAGELEKYFLEKVTSVKPRHQRDIGKVIGLVKVFALLNLWFRERMGATITANKEDIFNAYMLWDKISESQDLNLPPYVYNL
;
A
#
# COMPACT_ATOMS: atom_id res chain seq x y z
N ILE A 1 2.80 11.13 -9.12
CA ILE A 1 3.41 9.78 -9.28
C ILE A 1 2.47 8.69 -8.74
N PRO A 2 1.99 8.71 -7.47
CA PRO A 2 1.13 7.63 -6.96
C PRO A 2 -0.12 7.38 -7.80
N THR A 3 -0.79 8.43 -8.24
CA THR A 3 -1.99 8.35 -9.09
C THR A 3 -1.74 7.61 -10.41
N GLU A 4 -0.59 7.87 -11.06
CA GLU A 4 -0.24 7.20 -12.32
C GLU A 4 0.09 5.72 -12.10
N ILE A 5 0.69 5.36 -10.95
CA ILE A 5 0.94 3.96 -10.58
C ILE A 5 -0.39 3.26 -10.34
N CYS A 6 -1.32 3.86 -9.60
CA CYS A 6 -2.64 3.27 -9.34
C CYS A 6 -3.45 3.03 -10.63
N ARG A 7 -3.23 3.84 -11.68
CA ARG A 7 -3.85 3.65 -13.01
C ARG A 7 -3.35 2.42 -13.78
N LEU A 8 -2.35 1.71 -13.27
CA LEU A 8 -1.94 0.42 -13.82
C LEU A 8 -2.84 -0.73 -13.33
N PHE A 9 -3.59 -0.51 -12.27
CA PHE A 9 -4.48 -1.49 -11.66
C PHE A 9 -5.91 -1.36 -12.20
N PRO A 10 -6.73 -2.42 -12.11
CA PRO A 10 -8.15 -2.37 -12.44
C PRO A 10 -8.86 -1.26 -11.66
N LYS A 11 -9.74 -0.52 -12.31
CA LYS A 11 -10.41 0.64 -11.69
C LYS A 11 -11.22 0.27 -10.46
N GLU A 12 -11.84 -0.90 -10.46
CA GLU A 12 -12.64 -1.42 -9.36
C GLU A 12 -11.82 -1.74 -8.11
N ASP A 13 -10.49 -1.87 -8.25
CA ASP A 13 -9.58 -2.16 -7.13
C ASP A 13 -9.00 -0.88 -6.52
N VAL A 14 -9.19 0.27 -7.16
CA VAL A 14 -8.63 1.56 -6.73
C VAL A 14 -9.73 2.47 -6.21
N ILE A 15 -9.60 2.92 -4.96
CA ILE A 15 -10.46 3.91 -4.34
C ILE A 15 -9.64 5.19 -4.17
N GLU A 16 -9.92 6.20 -5.00
CA GLU A 16 -9.25 7.49 -4.98
C GLU A 16 -10.06 8.48 -4.15
N VAL A 17 -9.42 9.09 -3.15
CA VAL A 17 -10.04 10.02 -2.22
C VAL A 17 -9.23 11.32 -2.19
N GLY A 18 -9.85 12.44 -2.52
CA GLY A 18 -9.24 13.77 -2.39
C GLY A 18 -9.14 14.18 -0.92
N TYR A 19 -10.29 14.46 -0.33
CA TYR A 19 -10.44 14.79 1.08
C TYR A 19 -11.75 14.19 1.59
N CYS A 20 -11.71 13.60 2.77
CA CYS A 20 -12.91 13.13 3.44
C CYS A 20 -12.78 13.25 4.97
N SER A 21 -13.90 13.43 5.66
CA SER A 21 -13.92 13.26 7.10
C SER A 21 -13.76 11.79 7.48
N PRO A 22 -13.26 11.49 8.69
CA PRO A 22 -13.01 10.10 9.11
C PRO A 22 -14.20 9.16 8.99
N THR A 23 -15.41 9.69 9.19
CA THR A 23 -16.65 8.90 9.14
C THR A 23 -17.31 8.90 7.77
N ALA A 24 -17.16 9.97 6.97
CA ALA A 24 -17.74 10.05 5.63
C ALA A 24 -17.18 8.98 4.70
N PHE A 25 -15.89 8.68 4.81
CA PHE A 25 -15.25 7.62 4.03
C PHE A 25 -16.01 6.29 4.10
N PHE A 26 -16.37 5.87 5.30
CA PHE A 26 -17.04 4.59 5.51
C PHE A 26 -18.49 4.57 5.05
N HIS A 27 -19.18 5.72 5.05
CA HIS A 27 -20.53 5.84 4.54
C HIS A 27 -20.59 5.87 3.00
N ASP A 28 -19.57 6.43 2.39
CA ASP A 28 -19.48 6.54 0.93
C ASP A 28 -19.11 5.20 0.27
N VAL A 29 -18.19 4.47 0.89
CA VAL A 29 -17.65 3.19 0.37
C VAL A 29 -18.47 1.98 0.85
N GLY A 30 -19.26 2.14 1.93
CA GLY A 30 -19.95 1.03 2.61
C GLY A 30 -21.35 0.77 2.10
N GLU A 31 -21.74 -0.50 2.05
CA GLU A 31 -23.11 -0.95 1.82
C GLU A 31 -23.80 -1.22 3.16
N PHE A 32 -25.11 -0.85 3.26
CA PHE A 32 -25.84 -1.08 4.49
C PHE A 32 -26.29 -2.55 4.61
N ASP A 33 -25.73 -3.24 5.59
CA ASP A 33 -26.11 -4.62 5.93
C ASP A 33 -27.26 -4.60 6.96
N LYS A 34 -28.44 -5.02 6.51
CA LYS A 34 -29.66 -5.08 7.34
C LYS A 34 -29.59 -6.16 8.42
N GLU A 35 -28.91 -7.25 8.18
CA GLU A 35 -28.81 -8.38 9.13
C GLU A 35 -27.89 -8.02 10.29
N ARG A 36 -26.74 -7.39 9.98
CA ARG A 36 -25.77 -6.93 10.99
C ARG A 36 -26.14 -5.58 11.61
N GLY A 37 -27.06 -4.84 11.03
CA GLY A 37 -27.51 -3.53 11.52
C GLY A 37 -26.45 -2.44 11.43
N GLY A 38 -25.67 -2.41 10.32
CA GLY A 38 -24.61 -1.43 10.14
C GLY A 38 -24.11 -1.34 8.69
N TYR A 39 -23.08 -0.55 8.47
CA TYR A 39 -22.42 -0.46 7.17
C TYR A 39 -21.33 -1.51 7.05
N TYR A 40 -21.26 -2.19 5.93
CA TYR A 40 -20.23 -3.16 5.60
C TYR A 40 -19.34 -2.60 4.51
N VAL A 41 -18.04 -2.57 4.76
CA VAL A 41 -17.02 -2.02 3.84
C VAL A 41 -16.01 -3.12 3.56
N ASP A 42 -16.02 -3.67 2.36
CA ASP A 42 -15.01 -4.64 1.93
C ASP A 42 -13.83 -3.92 1.26
N LEU A 43 -12.72 -3.88 1.99
CA LEU A 43 -11.44 -3.34 1.54
C LEU A 43 -10.46 -4.44 1.09
N SER A 44 -10.94 -5.69 0.96
CA SER A 44 -10.11 -6.78 0.46
C SER A 44 -9.63 -6.51 -0.96
N ARG A 45 -8.32 -6.61 -1.18
CA ARG A 45 -7.68 -6.35 -2.48
C ARG A 45 -7.93 -4.93 -3.03
N LYS A 46 -8.19 -3.96 -2.15
CA LYS A 46 -8.35 -2.55 -2.54
C LYS A 46 -7.06 -1.76 -2.33
N ILE A 47 -6.85 -0.79 -3.19
CA ILE A 47 -5.82 0.24 -3.07
C ILE A 47 -6.54 1.55 -2.73
N LEU A 48 -6.30 2.06 -1.53
CA LEU A 48 -6.80 3.36 -1.12
C LEU A 48 -5.74 4.41 -1.45
N ILE A 49 -6.05 5.32 -2.34
CA ILE A 49 -5.15 6.43 -2.66
C ILE A 49 -5.75 7.74 -2.16
N PHE A 50 -5.06 8.37 -1.23
CA PHE A 50 -5.40 9.72 -0.77
C PHE A 50 -4.50 10.72 -1.49
N LEU A 51 -5.11 11.71 -2.14
CA LEU A 51 -4.37 12.73 -2.91
C LEU A 51 -3.58 13.67 -2.02
N ASP A 52 -3.98 13.77 -0.74
CA ASP A 52 -3.27 14.48 0.32
C ASP A 52 -3.25 13.61 1.58
N GLN A 53 -2.56 14.06 2.61
CA GLN A 53 -2.48 13.34 3.88
C GLN A 53 -3.89 13.17 4.48
N PRO A 54 -4.36 11.93 4.72
CA PRO A 54 -5.66 11.69 5.29
C PRO A 54 -5.71 12.16 6.75
N HIS A 55 -6.91 12.45 7.23
CA HIS A 55 -7.11 12.87 8.63
C HIS A 55 -6.60 11.78 9.59
N THR A 56 -5.88 12.17 10.64
CA THR A 56 -5.27 11.26 11.62
C THR A 56 -6.26 10.23 12.18
N MET A 57 -7.49 10.66 12.52
CA MET A 57 -8.54 9.73 12.99
C MET A 57 -8.91 8.65 11.97
N LEU A 58 -8.84 8.95 10.67
CA LEU A 58 -9.10 7.93 9.64
C LEU A 58 -7.99 6.87 9.63
N LEU A 59 -6.73 7.31 9.70
CA LEU A 59 -5.60 6.39 9.84
C LEU A 59 -5.69 5.57 11.13
N GLU A 60 -6.11 6.19 12.23
CA GLU A 60 -6.34 5.50 13.50
C GLU A 60 -7.38 4.39 13.39
N HIS A 61 -8.47 4.63 12.69
CA HIS A 61 -9.49 3.61 12.43
C HIS A 61 -8.95 2.46 11.56
N LEU A 62 -8.05 2.74 10.63
CA LEU A 62 -7.45 1.74 9.74
C LEU A 62 -6.25 1.02 10.36
N ARG A 63 -5.69 1.51 11.47
CA ARG A 63 -4.48 0.94 12.11
C ARG A 63 -4.48 -0.58 12.29
N PRO A 64 -5.55 -1.22 12.82
CA PRO A 64 -5.54 -2.66 13.03
C PRO A 64 -5.43 -3.44 11.72
N MET A 65 -5.99 -2.90 10.63
CA MET A 65 -5.92 -3.51 9.29
C MET A 65 -4.53 -3.26 8.67
N LEU A 66 -3.98 -2.06 8.82
CA LEU A 66 -2.63 -1.71 8.32
C LEU A 66 -1.52 -2.49 9.04
N SER A 67 -1.75 -2.86 10.30
CA SER A 67 -0.83 -3.72 11.08
C SER A 67 -1.08 -5.22 10.87
N HIS A 68 -2.09 -5.59 10.07
CA HIS A 68 -2.55 -6.99 9.89
C HIS A 68 -2.96 -7.70 11.19
N ASP A 69 -3.36 -6.93 12.22
CA ASP A 69 -3.77 -7.48 13.51
C ASP A 69 -5.14 -8.17 13.45
N SER A 70 -6.03 -7.66 12.60
CA SER A 70 -7.38 -8.21 12.41
C SER A 70 -7.86 -8.04 10.99
N LYS A 71 -8.40 -9.10 10.40
CA LYS A 71 -8.98 -9.09 9.06
C LYS A 71 -10.36 -8.41 9.01
N GLU A 72 -11.10 -8.46 10.10
CA GLU A 72 -12.39 -7.76 10.26
C GLU A 72 -12.35 -6.94 11.56
N ILE A 73 -12.75 -5.68 11.47
CA ILE A 73 -12.88 -4.79 12.62
C ILE A 73 -14.24 -4.10 12.61
N THR A 74 -14.74 -3.80 13.80
CA THR A 74 -15.98 -3.04 13.97
C THR A 74 -15.66 -1.66 14.53
N ILE A 75 -16.04 -0.62 13.79
CA ILE A 75 -15.96 0.77 14.24
C ILE A 75 -17.36 1.21 14.68
N LYS A 76 -17.46 1.85 15.84
CA LYS A 76 -18.71 2.42 16.34
C LYS A 76 -18.72 3.92 16.11
N VAL A 77 -19.71 4.39 15.37
CA VAL A 77 -19.89 5.82 15.04
C VAL A 77 -21.20 6.32 15.61
N THR A 78 -21.16 7.48 16.25
CA THR A 78 -22.37 8.12 16.78
C THR A 78 -23.17 8.78 15.64
N ASP A 79 -24.39 8.35 15.42
CA ASP A 79 -25.33 9.00 14.52
C ASP A 79 -26.07 10.13 15.23
N LYS A 80 -25.84 11.37 14.76
CA LYS A 80 -26.47 12.58 15.30
C LYS A 80 -27.78 12.94 14.60
N ALA A 81 -28.15 12.23 13.51
CA ALA A 81 -29.30 12.58 12.67
C ALA A 81 -30.62 11.94 13.12
N GLU A 82 -30.62 11.09 14.12
CA GLU A 82 -31.86 10.43 14.60
C GLU A 82 -32.71 11.35 15.48
N LYS A 83 -34.04 11.34 15.19
CA LYS A 83 -35.05 12.18 15.88
C LYS A 83 -35.24 11.84 17.38
N HIS A 84 -34.76 10.70 17.86
CA HIS A 84 -34.98 10.20 19.23
C HIS A 84 -33.69 10.02 20.05
N GLY A 85 -32.67 10.82 19.77
CA GLY A 85 -31.41 10.78 20.52
C GLY A 85 -30.25 10.21 19.70
N MET A 86 -29.04 10.24 20.27
CA MET A 86 -27.83 9.73 19.63
C MET A 86 -27.87 8.20 19.62
N LYS A 87 -27.89 7.57 18.44
CA LYS A 87 -27.71 6.14 18.28
C LYS A 87 -26.29 5.83 17.76
N THR A 88 -25.79 4.69 18.15
CA THR A 88 -24.52 4.17 17.64
C THR A 88 -24.78 3.33 16.41
N LYS A 89 -24.11 3.64 15.29
CA LYS A 89 -24.04 2.79 14.10
C LYS A 89 -22.75 2.01 14.10
N ASN A 90 -22.85 0.76 13.68
CA ASN A 90 -21.67 -0.09 13.47
C ASN A 90 -21.19 0.04 12.03
N ILE A 91 -19.89 0.04 11.84
CA ILE A 91 -19.22 -0.06 10.55
C ILE A 91 -18.29 -1.27 10.63
N PHE A 92 -18.52 -2.24 9.78
CA PHE A 92 -17.73 -3.45 9.68
C PHE A 92 -16.75 -3.31 8.52
N LEU A 93 -15.46 -3.27 8.82
CA LEU A 93 -14.41 -3.20 7.82
C LEU A 93 -13.78 -4.58 7.64
N LEU A 94 -13.69 -5.05 6.41
CA LEU A 94 -13.08 -6.33 6.06
C LEU A 94 -11.88 -6.13 5.14
N GLY A 95 -10.83 -6.93 5.34
CA GLY A 95 -9.68 -7.05 4.44
C GLY A 95 -8.50 -6.16 4.83
N TYR A 96 -7.42 -6.31 4.11
CA TYR A 96 -6.18 -5.55 4.29
C TYR A 96 -5.92 -4.69 3.04
N PRO A 97 -6.36 -3.42 3.04
CA PRO A 97 -6.12 -2.55 1.89
C PRO A 97 -4.65 -2.12 1.82
N SER A 98 -4.17 -1.88 0.60
CA SER A 98 -2.95 -1.11 0.39
C SER A 98 -3.28 0.38 0.46
N VAL A 99 -2.61 1.14 1.33
CA VAL A 99 -2.87 2.57 1.49
C VAL A 99 -1.70 3.39 0.98
N VAL A 100 -1.99 4.33 0.09
CA VAL A 100 -1.00 5.25 -0.50
C VAL A 100 -1.46 6.68 -0.27
N PHE A 101 -0.59 7.55 0.22
CA PHE A 101 -0.86 8.98 0.30
C PHE A 101 0.41 9.81 0.13
N CYS A 102 0.21 11.07 -0.28
CA CYS A 102 1.27 12.05 -0.36
C CYS A 102 1.22 12.97 0.86
N THR A 103 2.36 13.40 1.34
CA THR A 103 2.46 14.43 2.36
C THR A 103 3.57 15.41 2.03
N ALA A 104 3.34 16.69 2.26
CA ALA A 104 4.36 17.73 2.21
C ALA A 104 5.00 17.95 3.60
N GLY A 105 4.50 17.27 4.64
CA GLY A 105 5.02 17.38 6.00
C GLY A 105 6.38 16.71 6.15
N MET A 106 7.29 17.38 6.85
CA MET A 106 8.62 16.83 7.16
C MET A 106 8.59 15.77 8.27
N LYS A 107 7.51 15.74 9.06
CA LYS A 107 7.32 14.73 10.13
C LYS A 107 6.00 14.02 9.95
N ILE A 108 6.07 12.71 9.93
CA ILE A 108 4.91 11.82 10.04
C ILE A 108 4.89 11.34 11.49
N ASP A 109 3.69 11.18 12.06
CA ASP A 109 3.54 10.59 13.40
C ASP A 109 4.31 9.26 13.46
N GLU A 110 5.08 9.06 14.53
CA GLU A 110 5.96 7.89 14.65
C GLU A 110 5.18 6.59 14.60
N GLN A 111 3.99 6.54 15.16
CA GLN A 111 3.15 5.35 15.12
C GLN A 111 2.69 5.02 13.70
N GLU A 112 2.41 6.05 12.89
CA GLU A 112 2.05 5.87 11.48
C GLU A 112 3.27 5.53 10.63
N ALA A 113 4.38 6.24 10.81
CA ALA A 113 5.62 6.02 10.07
C ALA A 113 6.11 4.57 10.15
N THR A 114 5.93 3.90 11.29
CA THR A 114 6.31 2.50 11.44
C THR A 114 5.43 1.51 10.65
N ARG A 115 4.24 1.93 10.17
CA ARG A 115 3.32 1.09 9.39
C ARG A 115 3.48 1.27 7.89
N PHE A 116 4.05 2.39 7.46
CA PHE A 116 4.21 2.73 6.04
C PHE A 116 5.65 2.58 5.58
N LEU A 117 5.81 2.39 4.28
CA LEU A 117 7.09 2.59 3.61
C LEU A 117 7.18 4.07 3.22
N LEU A 118 8.17 4.77 3.78
CA LEU A 118 8.41 6.17 3.47
C LEU A 118 9.26 6.25 2.20
N LEU A 119 8.71 6.89 1.18
CA LEU A 119 9.37 7.07 -0.11
C LEU A 119 9.50 8.56 -0.41
N SER A 120 10.65 8.95 -0.95
CA SER A 120 10.86 10.31 -1.48
C SER A 120 10.93 10.31 -2.98
N PRO A 121 10.53 11.41 -3.62
CA PRO A 121 10.88 11.65 -5.00
C PRO A 121 12.39 11.62 -5.19
N GLU A 122 12.84 11.11 -6.32
CA GLU A 122 14.24 11.15 -6.70
C GLU A 122 14.68 12.61 -6.96
N ILE A 123 15.84 13.00 -6.42
CA ILE A 123 16.36 14.37 -6.49
C ILE A 123 17.44 14.55 -7.56
N HIS A 124 17.76 13.50 -8.33
CA HIS A 124 18.72 13.60 -9.43
C HIS A 124 18.26 14.62 -10.48
N GLN A 125 19.15 15.53 -10.82
CA GLN A 125 18.85 16.66 -11.72
C GLN A 125 18.31 16.21 -13.07
N GLU A 126 18.82 15.11 -13.62
CA GLU A 126 18.36 14.55 -14.89
C GLU A 126 16.90 14.10 -14.80
N LYS A 127 16.54 13.35 -13.74
CA LYS A 127 15.18 12.89 -13.50
C LYS A 127 14.20 14.04 -13.27
N ILE A 128 14.64 15.11 -12.59
CA ILE A 128 13.84 16.31 -12.40
C ILE A 128 13.59 17.00 -13.76
N ARG A 129 14.62 17.10 -14.61
CA ARG A 129 14.49 17.66 -15.97
C ARG A 129 13.53 16.84 -16.83
N GLU A 130 13.65 15.51 -16.81
CA GLU A 130 12.71 14.62 -17.50
C GLU A 130 11.28 14.80 -17.00
N ALA A 131 11.08 14.88 -15.67
CA ALA A 131 9.76 15.12 -15.10
C ALA A 131 9.16 16.48 -15.52
N ILE A 132 9.99 17.54 -15.60
CA ILE A 132 9.57 18.85 -16.10
C ILE A 132 9.18 18.74 -17.57
N HIS A 133 10.00 18.07 -18.38
CA HIS A 133 9.71 17.87 -19.81
C HIS A 133 8.39 17.12 -20.02
N GLU A 134 8.18 16.01 -19.30
CA GLU A 134 6.93 15.24 -19.38
C GLU A 134 5.72 16.05 -18.91
N LYS A 135 5.89 16.91 -17.90
CA LYS A 135 4.82 17.81 -17.45
C LYS A 135 4.47 18.81 -18.53
N ILE A 136 5.46 19.47 -19.16
CA ILE A 136 5.24 20.42 -20.26
C ILE A 136 4.51 19.72 -21.42
N LYS A 137 5.00 18.55 -21.85
CA LYS A 137 4.39 17.77 -22.92
C LYS A 137 2.92 17.43 -22.63
N ARG A 138 2.62 17.00 -21.41
CA ARG A 138 1.25 16.71 -20.98
C ARG A 138 0.33 17.93 -21.00
N GLU A 139 0.81 19.08 -20.49
CA GLU A 139 0.01 20.30 -20.43
C GLU A 139 -0.11 21.01 -21.80
N SER A 140 0.85 20.80 -22.70
CA SER A 140 0.82 21.37 -24.05
C SER A 140 -0.22 20.70 -24.97
N ASP A 141 -0.34 19.38 -24.90
CA ASP A 141 -1.34 18.62 -25.66
C ASP A 141 -1.76 17.36 -24.88
N VAL A 142 -2.80 17.52 -24.08
CA VAL A 142 -3.35 16.44 -23.23
C VAL A 142 -3.85 15.26 -24.06
N THR A 143 -4.40 15.52 -25.24
CA THR A 143 -4.98 14.49 -26.10
C THR A 143 -3.89 13.60 -26.70
N SER A 144 -2.91 14.22 -27.35
CA SER A 144 -1.75 13.50 -27.89
C SER A 144 -0.96 12.77 -26.80
N TYR A 145 -0.78 13.38 -25.63
CA TYR A 145 -0.12 12.74 -24.49
C TYR A 145 -0.86 11.49 -24.02
N LYS A 146 -2.18 11.57 -23.83
CA LYS A 146 -3.01 10.41 -23.47
C LYS A 146 -2.96 9.31 -24.52
N SER A 147 -3.01 9.67 -25.80
CA SER A 147 -2.90 8.73 -26.92
C SER A 147 -1.56 8.00 -26.91
N ALA A 148 -0.45 8.74 -26.76
CA ALA A 148 0.89 8.17 -26.66
C ALA A 148 1.04 7.25 -25.45
N LEU A 149 0.50 7.64 -24.30
CA LEU A 149 0.51 6.83 -23.09
C LEU A 149 -0.31 5.51 -23.26
N SER A 150 -1.45 5.60 -23.92
CA SER A 150 -2.28 4.43 -24.24
C SER A 150 -1.62 3.49 -25.26
N GLY A 151 -0.82 4.03 -26.18
CA GLY A 151 -0.04 3.27 -27.16
C GLY A 151 1.27 2.69 -26.60
N ASN A 152 1.64 2.98 -25.35
CA ASN A 152 2.86 2.46 -24.75
C ASN A 152 2.73 0.95 -24.48
N TYR A 153 3.50 0.16 -25.22
CA TYR A 153 3.44 -1.29 -25.19
C TYR A 153 3.88 -1.87 -23.84
N ASP A 154 4.92 -1.34 -23.23
CA ASP A 154 5.42 -1.82 -21.93
C ASP A 154 4.40 -1.56 -20.82
N ARG A 155 3.75 -0.39 -20.86
CA ARG A 155 2.63 -0.06 -19.95
C ARG A 155 1.48 -1.07 -20.13
N PHE A 156 1.12 -1.36 -21.37
CA PHE A 156 0.07 -2.34 -21.67
C PHE A 156 0.43 -3.72 -21.11
N LEU A 157 1.64 -4.21 -21.37
CA LEU A 157 2.11 -5.50 -20.85
C LEU A 157 2.08 -5.55 -19.32
N LEU A 158 2.49 -4.47 -18.65
CA LEU A 158 2.44 -4.40 -17.19
C LEU A 158 1.01 -4.47 -16.67
N MET A 159 0.07 -3.75 -17.27
CA MET A 159 -1.36 -3.82 -16.93
C MET A 159 -1.92 -5.24 -17.15
N GLN A 160 -1.57 -5.90 -18.26
CA GLN A 160 -1.98 -7.29 -18.54
C GLN A 160 -1.40 -8.26 -17.50
N ARG A 161 -0.16 -8.04 -17.08
CA ARG A 161 0.46 -8.85 -16.04
C ARG A 161 -0.24 -8.69 -14.69
N ILE A 162 -0.57 -7.46 -14.30
CA ILE A 162 -1.33 -7.18 -13.07
C ILE A 162 -2.69 -7.87 -13.11
N GLU A 163 -3.42 -7.76 -14.23
CA GLU A 163 -4.70 -8.41 -14.40
C GLU A 163 -4.58 -9.94 -14.33
N ALA A 164 -3.58 -10.54 -14.97
CA ALA A 164 -3.33 -11.96 -14.93
C ALA A 164 -2.98 -12.46 -13.51
N ILE A 165 -2.22 -11.66 -12.72
CA ILE A 165 -1.96 -11.93 -11.31
C ILE A 165 -3.27 -11.93 -10.52
N LYS A 166 -4.14 -10.94 -10.73
CA LYS A 166 -5.45 -10.86 -10.09
C LYS A 166 -6.30 -12.10 -10.40
N GLN A 167 -6.35 -12.52 -11.66
CA GLN A 167 -7.09 -13.69 -12.13
C GLN A 167 -6.51 -15.02 -11.65
N ALA A 168 -5.24 -15.06 -11.27
CA ALA A 168 -4.62 -16.28 -10.73
C ALA A 168 -5.17 -16.68 -9.36
N HIS A 169 -5.90 -15.78 -8.68
CA HIS A 169 -6.56 -16.00 -7.39
C HIS A 169 -5.64 -16.59 -6.32
N ILE A 170 -4.38 -16.13 -6.28
CA ILE A 170 -3.46 -16.52 -5.21
C ILE A 170 -3.99 -15.95 -3.88
N THR A 171 -4.14 -16.81 -2.90
CA THR A 171 -4.66 -16.46 -1.56
C THR A 171 -3.61 -16.54 -0.48
N ASP A 172 -2.52 -17.30 -0.72
CA ASP A 172 -1.43 -17.45 0.22
C ASP A 172 -0.08 -17.50 -0.49
N ILE A 173 0.94 -16.97 0.19
CA ILE A 173 2.33 -16.99 -0.27
C ILE A 173 3.19 -17.44 0.88
N GLN A 174 3.77 -18.61 0.74
CA GLN A 174 4.59 -19.26 1.74
C GLN A 174 6.07 -18.97 1.51
N ILE A 175 6.84 -19.03 2.59
CA ILE A 175 8.31 -19.02 2.61
C ILE A 175 8.71 -20.31 3.28
N SER A 176 9.64 -21.08 2.70
CA SER A 176 10.11 -22.32 3.31
C SER A 176 10.77 -22.05 4.66
N GLU A 177 10.85 -23.05 5.53
CA GLU A 177 11.50 -22.91 6.84
C GLU A 177 12.99 -22.59 6.68
N GLU A 178 13.66 -23.20 5.70
CA GLU A 178 15.07 -22.92 5.36
C GLU A 178 15.24 -21.46 4.94
N ASP A 179 14.42 -20.99 4.00
CA ASP A 179 14.49 -19.61 3.49
C ASP A 179 14.09 -18.58 4.54
N ALA A 180 13.15 -18.93 5.44
CA ALA A 180 12.78 -18.08 6.57
C ALA A 180 13.95 -17.91 7.56
N GLY A 181 14.72 -18.98 7.81
CA GLY A 181 15.93 -18.93 8.63
C GLY A 181 17.04 -18.06 8.00
N GLU A 182 17.25 -18.15 6.68
CA GLU A 182 18.19 -17.28 5.98
C GLU A 182 17.74 -15.81 6.04
N LEU A 183 16.44 -15.55 5.87
CA LEU A 183 15.85 -14.21 5.97
C LEU A 183 16.05 -13.60 7.36
N GLU A 184 15.79 -14.35 8.43
CA GLU A 184 16.02 -13.91 9.80
C GLU A 184 17.48 -13.58 10.05
N LYS A 185 18.38 -14.47 9.66
CA LYS A 185 19.84 -14.28 9.81
C LYS A 185 20.29 -13.00 9.11
N TYR A 186 19.90 -12.80 7.86
CA TYR A 186 20.29 -11.63 7.10
C TYR A 186 19.74 -10.34 7.73
N PHE A 187 18.51 -10.36 8.22
CA PHE A 187 17.93 -9.21 8.90
C PHE A 187 18.68 -8.84 10.18
N LEU A 188 18.99 -9.82 11.01
CA LEU A 188 19.67 -9.60 12.29
C LEU A 188 21.13 -9.19 12.11
N GLU A 189 21.83 -9.66 11.08
CA GLU A 189 23.20 -9.25 10.76
C GLU A 189 23.31 -7.75 10.40
N LYS A 190 22.25 -7.17 9.82
CA LYS A 190 22.18 -5.75 9.47
C LYS A 190 21.88 -4.84 10.66
N VAL A 191 21.35 -5.38 11.74
CA VAL A 191 20.87 -4.62 12.90
C VAL A 191 21.89 -4.68 14.03
N THR A 192 22.53 -3.56 14.33
CA THR A 192 23.49 -3.45 15.43
C THR A 192 22.88 -3.63 16.82
N SER A 193 21.62 -3.22 16.99
CA SER A 193 20.86 -3.37 18.25
C SER A 193 19.37 -3.51 17.93
N VAL A 194 18.79 -4.62 18.39
CA VAL A 194 17.37 -4.91 18.14
C VAL A 194 16.47 -3.98 18.95
N LYS A 195 15.53 -3.31 18.27
CA LYS A 195 14.55 -2.38 18.83
C LYS A 195 13.13 -2.90 18.57
N PRO A 196 12.11 -2.50 19.36
CA PRO A 196 10.72 -2.95 19.15
C PRO A 196 10.17 -2.68 17.73
N ARG A 197 10.61 -1.61 17.07
CA ARG A 197 10.22 -1.29 15.70
C ARG A 197 10.62 -2.37 14.68
N HIS A 198 11.74 -3.08 14.90
CA HIS A 198 12.24 -4.09 13.98
C HIS A 198 11.25 -5.28 13.81
N GLN A 199 10.34 -5.49 14.76
CA GLN A 199 9.24 -6.44 14.58
C GLN A 199 8.29 -6.03 13.44
N ARG A 200 8.10 -4.73 13.22
CA ARG A 200 7.32 -4.22 12.10
C ARG A 200 8.13 -4.17 10.80
N ASP A 201 9.40 -3.83 10.92
CA ASP A 201 10.30 -3.74 9.77
C ASP A 201 10.52 -5.10 9.11
N ILE A 202 10.71 -6.18 9.90
CA ILE A 202 10.77 -7.55 9.33
C ILE A 202 9.45 -7.92 8.64
N GLY A 203 8.30 -7.48 9.19
CA GLY A 203 7.00 -7.67 8.54
C GLY A 203 6.92 -6.99 7.15
N LYS A 204 7.50 -5.79 7.02
CA LYS A 204 7.60 -5.10 5.71
C LYS A 204 8.50 -5.86 4.73
N VAL A 205 9.66 -6.36 5.20
CA VAL A 205 10.57 -7.17 4.36
C VAL A 205 9.85 -8.43 3.88
N ILE A 206 9.16 -9.16 4.77
CA ILE A 206 8.36 -10.34 4.41
C ILE A 206 7.28 -9.96 3.38
N GLY A 207 6.64 -8.80 3.57
CA GLY A 207 5.69 -8.25 2.60
C GLY A 207 6.31 -8.06 1.22
N LEU A 208 7.52 -7.49 1.15
CA LEU A 208 8.27 -7.33 -0.11
C LEU A 208 8.61 -8.68 -0.75
N VAL A 209 9.07 -9.67 0.03
CA VAL A 209 9.33 -11.03 -0.47
C VAL A 209 8.07 -11.61 -1.13
N LYS A 210 6.92 -11.50 -0.45
CA LYS A 210 5.65 -11.97 -0.99
C LYS A 210 5.23 -11.23 -2.25
N VAL A 211 5.49 -9.92 -2.35
CA VAL A 211 5.23 -9.13 -3.55
C VAL A 211 6.10 -9.61 -4.72
N PHE A 212 7.40 -9.85 -4.51
CA PHE A 212 8.29 -10.36 -5.55
C PHE A 212 7.87 -11.75 -6.01
N ALA A 213 7.51 -12.65 -5.09
CA ALA A 213 6.98 -13.98 -5.44
C ALA A 213 5.70 -13.86 -6.27
N LEU A 214 4.78 -12.96 -5.90
CA LEU A 214 3.53 -12.73 -6.63
C LEU A 214 3.78 -12.16 -8.03
N LEU A 215 4.71 -11.22 -8.17
CA LEU A 215 5.11 -10.68 -9.47
C LEU A 215 5.71 -11.75 -10.39
N ASN A 216 6.29 -12.79 -9.82
CA ASN A 216 6.95 -13.89 -10.54
C ASN A 216 6.18 -15.22 -10.40
N LEU A 217 4.89 -15.19 -10.11
CA LEU A 217 4.08 -16.36 -9.76
C LEU A 217 4.17 -17.53 -10.76
N TRP A 218 4.39 -17.27 -12.05
CA TRP A 218 4.53 -18.31 -13.10
C TRP A 218 5.85 -19.08 -13.04
N PHE A 219 6.81 -18.57 -12.26
CA PHE A 219 8.14 -19.16 -12.05
C PHE A 219 8.31 -19.64 -10.60
N ARG A 220 7.21 -19.75 -9.85
CA ARG A 220 7.22 -20.21 -8.46
C ARG A 220 6.47 -21.52 -8.34
N GLU A 221 6.90 -22.33 -7.39
CA GLU A 221 6.16 -23.53 -7.04
C GLU A 221 4.75 -23.17 -6.60
N ARG A 222 3.78 -23.86 -7.17
CA ARG A 222 2.37 -23.56 -6.94
C ARG A 222 1.60 -24.80 -6.55
N MET A 223 0.84 -24.72 -5.48
CA MET A 223 -0.10 -25.73 -5.01
C MET A 223 -1.49 -25.10 -4.84
N GLY A 224 -2.36 -25.28 -5.82
CA GLY A 224 -3.68 -24.66 -5.83
C GLY A 224 -3.60 -23.13 -5.87
N ALA A 225 -4.10 -22.47 -4.81
CA ALA A 225 -4.09 -21.02 -4.64
C ALA A 225 -2.89 -20.50 -3.82
N THR A 226 -1.94 -21.36 -3.48
CA THR A 226 -0.73 -21.05 -2.74
C THR A 226 0.48 -21.10 -3.65
N ILE A 227 1.40 -20.15 -3.52
CA ILE A 227 2.72 -20.15 -4.15
C ILE A 227 3.81 -20.11 -3.08
N THR A 228 5.02 -20.61 -3.42
CA THR A 228 6.17 -20.57 -2.52
C THR A 228 7.19 -19.57 -3.06
N ALA A 229 7.54 -18.58 -2.23
CA ALA A 229 8.63 -17.65 -2.51
C ALA A 229 9.97 -18.40 -2.50
N ASN A 230 10.95 -17.91 -3.26
CA ASN A 230 12.26 -18.50 -3.34
C ASN A 230 13.37 -17.50 -2.93
N LYS A 231 14.63 -17.96 -2.94
CA LYS A 231 15.81 -17.15 -2.57
C LYS A 231 15.97 -15.88 -3.42
N GLU A 232 15.55 -15.89 -4.68
CA GLU A 232 15.58 -14.72 -5.56
C GLU A 232 14.61 -13.62 -5.07
N ASP A 233 13.42 -14.00 -4.59
CA ASP A 233 12.44 -13.06 -4.05
C ASP A 233 12.97 -12.42 -2.76
N ILE A 234 13.62 -13.20 -1.91
CA ILE A 234 14.27 -12.72 -0.68
C ILE A 234 15.40 -11.74 -1.02
N PHE A 235 16.27 -12.11 -1.96
CA PHE A 235 17.36 -11.25 -2.40
C PHE A 235 16.84 -9.91 -2.95
N ASN A 236 15.85 -9.94 -3.83
CA ASN A 236 15.25 -8.73 -4.40
C ASN A 236 14.55 -7.86 -3.35
N ALA A 237 13.90 -8.48 -2.37
CA ALA A 237 13.29 -7.78 -1.25
C ALA A 237 14.34 -7.03 -0.42
N TYR A 238 15.47 -7.67 -0.12
CA TYR A 238 16.56 -7.02 0.61
C TYR A 238 17.25 -5.94 -0.19
N MET A 239 17.50 -6.15 -1.48
CA MET A 239 18.05 -5.12 -2.36
C MET A 239 17.19 -3.85 -2.40
N LEU A 240 15.88 -4.00 -2.29
CA LEU A 240 14.96 -2.86 -2.18
C LEU A 240 14.94 -2.29 -0.76
N TRP A 241 14.87 -3.15 0.25
CA TRP A 241 14.86 -2.75 1.66
C TRP A 241 16.10 -1.94 2.05
N ASP A 242 17.28 -2.39 1.64
CA ASP A 242 18.55 -1.70 1.93
C ASP A 242 18.58 -0.25 1.42
N LYS A 243 17.88 0.04 0.31
CA LYS A 243 17.78 1.41 -0.23
C LYS A 243 16.88 2.34 0.58
N ILE A 244 15.95 1.78 1.36
CA ILE A 244 14.94 2.57 2.09
C ILE A 244 15.07 2.44 3.61
N SER A 245 15.81 1.46 4.13
CA SER A 245 15.87 1.14 5.56
C SER A 245 16.37 2.31 6.41
N GLU A 246 17.39 3.04 5.98
CA GLU A 246 17.94 4.17 6.73
C GLU A 246 16.92 5.30 6.91
N SER A 247 16.17 5.61 5.88
CA SER A 247 15.10 6.61 5.96
C SER A 247 13.95 6.15 6.88
N GLN A 248 13.68 4.85 6.89
CA GLN A 248 12.71 4.25 7.81
C GLN A 248 13.21 4.38 9.26
N ASP A 249 14.49 4.17 9.52
CA ASP A 249 15.10 4.24 10.84
C ASP A 249 15.06 5.63 11.45
N LEU A 250 15.24 6.64 10.64
CA LEU A 250 15.25 8.03 11.06
C LEU A 250 13.86 8.67 11.07
N ASN A 251 12.83 7.99 10.56
CA ASN A 251 11.51 8.56 10.27
C ASN A 251 11.59 9.86 9.44
N LEU A 252 12.61 9.94 8.58
CA LEU A 252 12.86 11.08 7.72
C LEU A 252 12.70 10.67 6.26
N PRO A 253 12.15 11.54 5.42
CA PRO A 253 12.14 11.29 3.99
C PRO A 253 13.58 11.14 3.47
N PRO A 254 13.86 10.22 2.51
CA PRO A 254 15.20 9.99 1.99
C PRO A 254 15.93 11.23 1.49
N TYR A 255 15.22 12.24 0.96
CA TYR A 255 15.84 13.48 0.52
C TYR A 255 16.42 14.34 1.65
N VAL A 256 15.90 14.20 2.88
CA VAL A 256 16.42 14.92 4.05
C VAL A 256 17.66 14.22 4.58
N TYR A 257 17.74 12.91 4.40
CA TYR A 257 18.88 12.11 4.84
C TYR A 257 20.11 12.31 3.95
N ASN A 258 19.90 12.54 2.65
CA ASN A 258 20.98 12.70 1.65
C ASN A 258 21.49 14.15 1.52
N LEU A 259 21.09 15.06 2.42
CA LEU A 259 21.65 16.41 2.52
C LEU A 259 22.88 16.43 3.44
#